data_980b0778c3f235489ad5fc1e14b19a66
#
_entry.id   980b0778c3f235489ad5fc1e14b19a66
#
_cell.length_a   1.000
_cell.length_b   1.000
_cell.length_c   1.000
_cell.angle_alpha   90.00
_cell.angle_beta   90.00
_cell.angle_gamma   90.00
#
_symmetry.space_group_name_H-M   'P 1'
#
loop_
_entity.id
_entity.type
_entity.pdbx_description
1 polymer ?
#
loop_
_entity_poly.entity_id
_entity_poly.type
_entity_poly.pdbx_seq_one_letter_code
_entity_poly.pdbx_strand_id
1 'polypeptide(L)'
;MQSARELGLFFTKNGANAVIGHHEHLVQIAELTPNGLCAYCLGNTLGYHGIDQRDEHRLANYSIILHLYLQRRSGGGISSRYSFSIAKCVANDDGHAVCHLLNDLIKSASEDAEREQLLRDQAFIYKRFTGQDIDNINRSAVEFPFPQT
;
A
#
# COMPACT_ATOMS: atom_id res chain seq x y z
N MET A 1 15.16 5.34 -22.02
CA MET A 1 13.79 5.39 -21.43
C MET A 1 13.93 5.88 -19.99
N GLN A 2 13.23 6.94 -19.59
CA GLN A 2 13.27 7.41 -18.21
C GLN A 2 12.65 6.34 -17.28
N SER A 3 13.28 6.12 -16.12
CA SER A 3 12.70 5.19 -15.12
C SER A 3 11.46 5.79 -14.47
N ALA A 4 10.56 4.95 -13.93
CA ALA A 4 9.40 5.42 -13.16
C ALA A 4 9.82 6.36 -12.02
N ARG A 5 10.97 6.08 -11.39
CA ARG A 5 11.54 6.90 -10.32
C ARG A 5 11.94 8.30 -10.81
N GLU A 6 12.61 8.41 -11.95
CA GLU A 6 13.00 9.71 -12.53
C GLU A 6 11.78 10.56 -12.88
N LEU A 7 10.72 9.93 -13.42
CA LEU A 7 9.46 10.62 -13.71
C LEU A 7 8.78 11.10 -12.42
N GLY A 8 8.70 10.26 -11.40
CA GLY A 8 8.13 10.64 -10.09
C GLY A 8 8.85 11.84 -9.48
N LEU A 9 10.19 11.79 -9.44
CA LEU A 9 11.02 12.90 -8.95
C LEU A 9 10.87 14.17 -9.80
N PHE A 10 10.76 14.04 -11.11
CA PHE A 10 10.53 15.18 -12.01
C PHE A 10 9.19 15.85 -11.68
N PHE A 11 8.09 15.10 -11.54
CA PHE A 11 6.78 15.68 -11.28
C PHE A 11 6.70 16.33 -9.89
N THR A 12 7.24 15.69 -8.83
CA THR A 12 7.24 16.28 -7.49
C THR A 12 8.11 17.54 -7.44
N LYS A 13 9.25 17.56 -8.12
CA LYS A 13 10.10 18.75 -8.25
C LYS A 13 9.38 19.91 -8.98
N ASN A 14 8.45 19.60 -9.87
CA ASN A 14 7.65 20.57 -10.62
C ASN A 14 6.27 20.86 -9.99
N GLY A 15 6.08 20.57 -8.70
CA GLY A 15 4.93 21.01 -7.93
C GLY A 15 3.85 19.95 -7.68
N ALA A 16 4.02 18.70 -8.10
CA ALA A 16 3.09 17.65 -7.72
C ALA A 16 3.29 17.26 -6.25
N ASN A 17 2.21 17.29 -5.45
CA ASN A 17 2.24 16.86 -4.05
C ASN A 17 2.27 15.33 -3.90
N ALA A 18 1.75 14.61 -4.89
CA ALA A 18 1.84 13.15 -4.96
C ALA A 18 1.89 12.70 -6.41
N VAL A 19 2.67 11.66 -6.67
CA VAL A 19 2.72 10.93 -7.95
C VAL A 19 2.39 9.48 -7.67
N ILE A 20 1.32 8.97 -8.30
CA ILE A 20 0.82 7.63 -8.07
C ILE A 20 0.87 6.87 -9.39
N GLY A 21 1.71 5.84 -9.42
CA GLY A 21 1.85 4.91 -10.53
C GLY A 21 1.00 3.66 -10.35
N HIS A 22 0.73 3.01 -11.47
CA HIS A 22 0.10 1.71 -11.56
C HIS A 22 0.70 0.94 -12.74
N HIS A 23 0.26 -0.26 -13.00
CA HIS A 23 0.54 -1.14 -14.13
C HIS A 23 1.10 -2.50 -13.73
N GLU A 24 2.03 -2.54 -12.78
CA GLU A 24 2.77 -3.77 -12.43
C GLU A 24 1.92 -4.83 -11.70
N HIS A 25 0.69 -4.48 -11.31
CA HIS A 25 -0.22 -5.36 -10.58
C HIS A 25 0.29 -5.87 -9.22
N LEU A 26 1.42 -5.38 -8.76
CA LEU A 26 2.05 -5.70 -7.48
C LEU A 26 2.36 -4.42 -6.72
N VAL A 27 2.20 -4.44 -5.40
CA VAL A 27 2.63 -3.33 -4.56
C VAL A 27 4.11 -3.08 -4.75
N GLN A 28 4.48 -1.85 -5.10
CA GLN A 28 5.86 -1.39 -5.20
C GLN A 28 6.16 -0.35 -4.12
N ILE A 29 7.44 -0.01 -3.99
CA ILE A 29 7.90 0.98 -3.03
C ILE A 29 7.24 2.35 -3.27
N ALA A 30 7.04 3.09 -2.19
CA ALA A 30 6.76 4.51 -2.21
C ALA A 30 7.89 5.26 -1.51
N GLU A 31 8.17 6.47 -1.96
CA GLU A 31 9.24 7.31 -1.44
C GLU A 31 8.68 8.70 -1.09
N LEU A 32 9.01 9.20 0.12
CA LEU A 32 8.87 10.63 0.40
C LEU A 32 10.02 11.39 -0.25
N THR A 33 9.65 12.45 -0.96
CA THR A 33 10.61 13.42 -1.50
C THR A 33 10.44 14.75 -0.75
N PRO A 34 11.39 15.68 -0.82
CA PRO A 34 11.22 17.00 -0.20
C PRO A 34 9.95 17.76 -0.66
N ASN A 35 9.38 17.39 -1.80
CA ASN A 35 8.25 18.09 -2.40
C ASN A 35 6.94 17.27 -2.43
N GLY A 36 6.96 15.98 -2.08
CA GLY A 36 5.77 15.14 -2.14
C GLY A 36 6.05 13.64 -2.08
N LEU A 37 5.02 12.83 -2.29
CA LEU A 37 5.11 11.36 -2.28
C LEU A 37 5.17 10.82 -3.71
N CYS A 38 6.03 9.83 -3.94
CA CYS A 38 6.02 8.98 -5.13
C CYS A 38 5.66 7.56 -4.73
N ALA A 39 4.50 7.04 -5.13
CA ALA A 39 4.10 5.65 -4.99
C ALA A 39 4.08 5.00 -6.37
N TYR A 40 4.93 4.01 -6.63
CA TYR A 40 5.16 3.51 -7.99
C TYR A 40 4.13 2.49 -8.45
N CYS A 41 3.57 1.69 -7.56
CA CYS A 41 2.37 0.87 -7.83
C CYS A 41 1.67 0.50 -6.53
N LEU A 42 0.34 0.66 -6.50
CA LEU A 42 -0.48 0.35 -5.34
C LEU A 42 -1.01 -1.10 -5.33
N GLY A 43 -0.70 -1.91 -6.35
CA GLY A 43 -1.22 -3.27 -6.48
C GLY A 43 -2.65 -3.33 -7.04
N ASN A 44 -3.31 -4.49 -6.89
CA ASN A 44 -4.65 -4.75 -7.42
C ASN A 44 -5.71 -4.67 -6.33
N THR A 45 -6.69 -3.77 -6.48
CA THR A 45 -7.79 -3.65 -5.51
C THR A 45 -8.88 -4.72 -5.73
N LEU A 46 -9.21 -5.02 -6.98
CA LEU A 46 -10.28 -5.97 -7.36
C LEU A 46 -9.80 -7.09 -8.29
N GLY A 47 -8.51 -7.36 -8.35
CA GLY A 47 -7.96 -8.44 -9.14
C GLY A 47 -7.70 -9.68 -8.27
N TYR A 48 -8.60 -10.67 -8.31
CA TYR A 48 -8.34 -11.96 -7.69
C TYR A 48 -7.63 -12.88 -8.69
N HIS A 49 -6.39 -13.23 -8.43
CA HIS A 49 -5.56 -14.09 -9.29
C HIS A 49 -5.54 -15.56 -8.86
N GLY A 50 -6.53 -15.97 -8.06
CA GLY A 50 -6.60 -17.34 -7.53
C GLY A 50 -5.57 -17.58 -6.41
N ILE A 51 -5.59 -18.82 -5.89
CA ILE A 51 -4.59 -19.28 -4.94
C ILE A 51 -3.45 -19.91 -5.77
N ASP A 52 -2.63 -19.10 -6.39
CA ASP A 52 -1.37 -19.60 -6.94
C ASP A 52 -0.37 -19.73 -5.77
N GLN A 53 0.18 -20.92 -5.56
CA GLN A 53 1.13 -21.22 -4.48
C GLN A 53 2.50 -20.56 -4.71
N ARG A 54 2.74 -19.97 -5.89
CA ARG A 54 3.97 -19.19 -6.14
C ARG A 54 3.88 -17.87 -5.41
N ASP A 55 4.85 -17.59 -4.56
CA ASP A 55 4.86 -16.42 -3.65
C ASP A 55 4.57 -15.08 -4.36
N GLU A 56 5.07 -14.89 -5.56
CA GLU A 56 4.86 -13.65 -6.32
C GLU A 56 3.40 -13.46 -6.76
N HIS A 57 2.71 -14.53 -7.19
CA HIS A 57 1.31 -14.48 -7.61
C HIS A 57 0.35 -14.30 -6.44
N ARG A 58 0.68 -14.87 -5.28
CA ARG A 58 -0.07 -14.67 -4.04
C ARG A 58 -0.11 -13.19 -3.64
N LEU A 59 0.99 -12.46 -3.85
CA LEU A 59 1.08 -11.03 -3.54
C LEU A 59 0.29 -10.14 -4.49
N ALA A 60 -0.11 -10.63 -5.66
CA ALA A 60 -0.97 -9.91 -6.59
C ALA A 60 -2.41 -9.70 -6.07
N ASN A 61 -2.80 -10.40 -5.00
CA ASN A 61 -4.08 -10.20 -4.33
C ASN A 61 -4.05 -9.08 -3.27
N TYR A 62 -2.91 -8.42 -3.08
CA TYR A 62 -2.75 -7.31 -2.13
C TYR A 62 -2.67 -5.97 -2.82
N SER A 63 -3.20 -4.95 -2.14
CA SER A 63 -3.13 -3.57 -2.59
C SER A 63 -2.95 -2.59 -1.43
N ILE A 64 -2.55 -1.39 -1.76
CA ILE A 64 -2.48 -0.24 -0.86
C ILE A 64 -3.66 0.68 -1.14
N ILE A 65 -4.37 1.07 -0.09
CA ILE A 65 -5.29 2.20 -0.10
C ILE A 65 -4.49 3.38 0.47
N LEU A 66 -4.10 4.28 -0.40
CA LEU A 66 -3.31 5.46 -0.02
C LEU A 66 -4.22 6.60 0.41
N HIS A 67 -3.97 7.16 1.61
CA HIS A 67 -4.70 8.29 2.16
C HIS A 67 -3.86 9.56 2.03
N LEU A 68 -4.39 10.56 1.34
CA LEU A 68 -3.76 11.86 1.12
C LEU A 68 -4.52 12.92 1.91
N TYR A 69 -3.88 13.52 2.90
CA TYR A 69 -4.43 14.61 3.68
C TYR A 69 -3.79 15.92 3.22
N LEU A 70 -4.55 16.75 2.55
CA LEU A 70 -4.09 18.01 2.00
C LEU A 70 -4.74 19.17 2.77
N GLN A 71 -3.95 20.07 3.31
CA GLN A 71 -4.42 21.22 4.05
C GLN A 71 -3.83 22.50 3.48
N ARG A 72 -4.68 23.47 3.16
CA ARG A 72 -4.25 24.82 2.76
C ARG A 72 -3.70 25.57 3.99
N ARG A 73 -2.53 26.16 3.84
CA ARG A 73 -1.92 27.00 4.88
C ARG A 73 -2.44 28.43 4.80
N SER A 74 -2.55 29.12 5.95
CA SER A 74 -3.01 30.53 6.03
C SER A 74 -2.11 31.51 5.27
N GLY A 75 -0.80 31.21 5.15
CA GLY A 75 0.18 31.98 4.38
C GLY A 75 0.32 31.57 2.91
N GLY A 76 -0.60 30.73 2.38
CA GLY A 76 -0.51 30.14 1.05
C GLY A 76 0.24 28.81 1.05
N GLY A 77 0.09 28.04 -0.05
CA GLY A 77 0.66 26.71 -0.20
C GLY A 77 -0.20 25.62 0.45
N ILE A 78 0.26 24.37 0.29
CA ILE A 78 -0.40 23.16 0.79
C ILE A 78 0.58 22.41 1.70
N SER A 79 0.10 21.96 2.85
CA SER A 79 0.76 20.91 3.63
C SER A 79 0.10 19.58 3.31
N SER A 80 0.90 18.53 3.21
CA SER A 80 0.43 17.19 2.93
C SER A 80 0.90 16.23 4.03
N ARG A 81 0.03 15.28 4.35
CA ARG A 81 0.33 14.12 5.20
C ARG A 81 -0.16 12.88 4.48
N TYR A 82 0.57 11.82 4.62
CA TYR A 82 0.31 10.56 3.93
C TYR A 82 0.20 9.43 4.95
N SER A 83 -0.74 8.54 4.71
CA SER A 83 -0.88 7.28 5.41
C SER A 83 -1.48 6.24 4.45
N PHE A 84 -1.55 5.00 4.85
CA PHE A 84 -2.07 3.94 4.00
C PHE A 84 -2.70 2.82 4.81
N SER A 85 -3.61 2.09 4.16
CA SER A 85 -4.13 0.82 4.63
C SER A 85 -3.73 -0.28 3.65
N ILE A 86 -3.56 -1.50 4.17
CA ILE A 86 -3.31 -2.67 3.33
C ILE A 86 -4.65 -3.36 3.12
N ALA A 87 -4.96 -3.68 1.86
CA ALA A 87 -6.14 -4.42 1.47
C ALA A 87 -5.74 -5.75 0.81
N LYS A 88 -6.62 -6.74 0.93
CA LYS A 88 -6.50 -8.05 0.28
C LYS A 88 -7.79 -8.37 -0.46
N CYS A 89 -7.65 -8.79 -1.71
CA CYS A 89 -8.73 -9.34 -2.51
C CYS A 89 -8.84 -10.85 -2.25
N VAL A 90 -10.03 -11.33 -1.93
CA VAL A 90 -10.33 -12.74 -1.72
C VAL A 90 -11.56 -13.11 -2.57
N ALA A 91 -11.70 -14.38 -2.94
CA ALA A 91 -12.96 -14.87 -3.51
C ALA A 91 -13.98 -15.12 -2.38
N ASN A 92 -15.22 -14.70 -2.56
CA ASN A 92 -16.32 -15.12 -1.70
C ASN A 92 -16.83 -16.51 -2.11
N ASP A 93 -17.84 -17.03 -1.39
CA ASP A 93 -18.42 -18.35 -1.63
C ASP A 93 -19.02 -18.48 -3.06
N ASP A 94 -19.45 -17.39 -3.66
CA ASP A 94 -19.97 -17.34 -5.03
C ASP A 94 -18.86 -17.21 -6.08
N GLY A 95 -17.59 -17.15 -5.67
CA GLY A 95 -16.45 -16.98 -6.54
C GLY A 95 -16.20 -15.53 -7.00
N HIS A 96 -16.93 -14.56 -6.45
CA HIS A 96 -16.71 -13.15 -6.75
C HIS A 96 -15.53 -12.58 -5.94
N ALA A 97 -14.75 -11.71 -6.59
CA ALA A 97 -13.66 -10.98 -5.94
C ALA A 97 -14.21 -9.93 -4.97
N VAL A 98 -13.81 -9.99 -3.70
CA VAL A 98 -14.17 -9.02 -2.66
C VAL A 98 -12.90 -8.48 -2.02
N CYS A 99 -12.82 -7.16 -1.88
CA CYS A 99 -11.68 -6.49 -1.25
C CYS A 99 -12.00 -6.21 0.23
N HIS A 100 -11.12 -6.65 1.10
CA HIS A 100 -11.19 -6.43 2.55
C HIS A 100 -9.96 -5.66 3.03
N LEU A 101 -10.12 -4.89 4.11
CA LEU A 101 -8.95 -4.41 4.85
C LEU A 101 -8.25 -5.61 5.49
N LEU A 102 -6.93 -5.69 5.31
CA LEU A 102 -6.16 -6.83 5.79
C LEU A 102 -6.30 -7.03 7.32
N ASN A 103 -6.38 -5.92 8.07
CA ASN A 103 -6.55 -5.98 9.52
C ASN A 103 -7.90 -6.56 9.95
N ASP A 104 -8.94 -6.42 9.15
CA ASP A 104 -10.23 -7.04 9.46
C ASP A 104 -10.18 -8.54 9.19
N LEU A 105 -9.51 -8.98 8.14
CA LEU A 105 -9.23 -10.41 7.91
C LEU A 105 -8.40 -11.02 9.02
N ILE A 106 -7.35 -10.34 9.50
CA ILE A 106 -6.52 -10.80 10.63
C ILE A 106 -7.37 -10.99 11.90
N LYS A 107 -8.28 -10.06 12.17
CA LYS A 107 -9.18 -10.13 13.36
C LYS A 107 -10.22 -11.23 13.24
N SER A 108 -10.73 -11.49 12.04
CA SER A 108 -11.78 -12.49 11.79
C SER A 108 -11.23 -13.89 11.53
N ALA A 109 -9.93 -14.05 11.34
CA ALA A 109 -9.32 -15.35 11.10
C ALA A 109 -9.60 -16.31 12.25
N SER A 110 -10.24 -17.44 11.96
CA SER A 110 -10.65 -18.46 12.92
C SER A 110 -9.51 -19.41 13.26
N GLU A 111 -8.59 -19.63 12.34
CA GLU A 111 -7.43 -20.53 12.48
C GLU A 111 -6.15 -19.73 12.75
N ASP A 112 -5.35 -20.21 13.71
CA ASP A 112 -4.08 -19.59 14.06
C ASP A 112 -3.09 -19.57 12.88
N ALA A 113 -3.06 -20.63 12.08
CA ALA A 113 -2.20 -20.73 10.90
C ALA A 113 -2.56 -19.69 9.83
N GLU A 114 -3.84 -19.46 9.60
CA GLU A 114 -4.32 -18.40 8.69
C GLU A 114 -3.93 -17.01 9.23
N ARG A 115 -4.20 -16.75 10.51
CA ARG A 115 -3.84 -15.49 11.15
C ARG A 115 -2.34 -15.19 11.06
N GLU A 116 -1.50 -16.18 11.34
CA GLU A 116 -0.04 -16.04 11.21
C GLU A 116 0.39 -15.74 9.78
N GLN A 117 -0.24 -16.39 8.79
CA GLN A 117 0.06 -16.10 7.39
C GLN A 117 -0.31 -14.67 7.01
N LEU A 118 -1.50 -14.20 7.41
CA LEU A 118 -1.92 -12.82 7.16
C LEU A 118 -1.00 -11.79 7.84
N LEU A 119 -0.49 -12.10 9.03
CA LEU A 119 0.49 -11.26 9.73
C LEU A 119 1.85 -11.24 9.03
N ARG A 120 2.31 -12.35 8.47
CA ARG A 120 3.52 -12.39 7.64
C ARG A 120 3.36 -11.56 6.37
N ASP A 121 2.21 -11.69 5.71
CA ASP A 121 1.90 -10.94 4.50
C ASP A 121 1.79 -9.44 4.79
N GLN A 122 1.17 -9.05 5.92
CA GLN A 122 1.13 -7.66 6.38
C GLN A 122 2.53 -7.06 6.50
N ALA A 123 3.44 -7.76 7.19
CA ALA A 123 4.81 -7.30 7.38
C ALA A 123 5.55 -7.19 6.04
N PHE A 124 5.36 -8.16 5.15
CA PHE A 124 5.99 -8.17 3.84
C PHE A 124 5.50 -6.99 2.97
N ILE A 125 4.17 -6.79 2.88
CA ILE A 125 3.58 -5.70 2.06
C ILE A 125 3.97 -4.33 2.64
N TYR A 126 3.95 -4.19 3.99
CA TYR A 126 4.40 -2.98 4.65
C TYR A 126 5.84 -2.63 4.26
N LYS A 127 6.77 -3.59 4.41
CA LYS A 127 8.18 -3.41 4.07
C LYS A 127 8.37 -3.11 2.58
N ARG A 128 7.63 -3.80 1.72
CA ARG A 128 7.69 -3.59 0.28
C ARG A 128 7.25 -2.17 -0.12
N PHE A 129 6.22 -1.65 0.54
CA PHE A 129 5.68 -0.31 0.26
C PHE A 129 6.51 0.81 0.88
N THR A 130 6.99 0.64 2.11
CA THR A 130 7.67 1.71 2.87
C THR A 130 9.20 1.62 2.84
N GLY A 131 9.76 0.47 2.49
CA GLY A 131 11.18 0.16 2.64
C GLY A 131 11.61 -0.12 4.09
N GLN A 132 10.69 -0.10 5.07
CA GLN A 132 10.97 -0.25 6.49
C GLN A 132 10.31 -1.50 7.08
N ASP A 133 10.87 -2.05 8.16
CA ASP A 133 10.26 -3.13 8.90
C ASP A 133 9.11 -2.63 9.81
N ILE A 134 8.09 -3.46 10.00
CA ILE A 134 6.86 -3.13 10.76
C ILE A 134 7.04 -3.20 12.30
N ASP A 135 8.22 -3.57 12.78
CA ASP A 135 8.47 -4.02 14.18
C ASP A 135 8.09 -3.00 15.25
N ASN A 136 8.14 -1.70 14.94
CA ASN A 136 7.84 -0.61 15.89
C ASN A 136 6.46 0.02 15.65
N ILE A 137 5.56 -0.63 14.92
CA ILE A 137 4.28 -0.07 14.52
C ILE A 137 3.14 -0.86 15.14
N ASN A 138 2.07 -0.18 15.52
CA ASN A 138 0.83 -0.83 15.92
C ASN A 138 0.22 -1.63 14.76
N ARG A 139 0.51 -2.91 14.72
CA ARG A 139 0.06 -3.83 13.65
C ARG A 139 -1.46 -3.99 13.59
N SER A 140 -2.19 -3.62 14.67
CA SER A 140 -3.65 -3.62 14.69
C SER A 140 -4.25 -2.34 14.12
N ALA A 141 -3.44 -1.34 13.76
CA ALA A 141 -3.92 -0.11 13.15
C ALA A 141 -4.50 -0.39 11.75
N VAL A 142 -5.66 0.17 11.49
CA VAL A 142 -6.29 0.10 10.16
C VAL A 142 -5.56 0.98 9.16
N GLU A 143 -5.01 2.07 9.64
CA GLU A 143 -4.26 3.07 8.87
C GLU A 143 -2.85 3.23 9.45
N PHE A 144 -1.84 3.04 8.61
CA PHE A 144 -0.44 3.20 8.96
C PHE A 144 0.04 4.59 8.50
N PRO A 145 0.63 5.41 9.40
CA PRO A 145 1.29 6.64 8.96
C PRO A 145 2.46 6.28 8.03
N PHE A 146 2.64 7.07 6.96
CA PHE A 146 3.81 6.86 6.12
C PHE A 146 5.06 7.30 6.90
N PRO A 147 6.11 6.47 6.97
CA PRO A 147 7.31 6.79 7.73
C PRO A 147 7.93 8.10 7.29
N GLN A 148 8.27 8.95 8.26
CA GLN A 148 9.05 10.15 8.01
C GLN A 148 10.51 9.75 7.88
N THR A 149 11.19 10.25 6.87
CA THR A 149 12.64 10.04 6.65
C THR A 149 13.47 10.95 7.54
#